data_f4d6817279e6bc8dda69ee93063f560b
#
_entry.id   f4d6817279e6bc8dda69ee93063f560b
#
_cell.length_a   1.000
_cell.length_b   1.000
_cell.length_c   1.000
_cell.angle_alpha   90.00
_cell.angle_beta   90.00
_cell.angle_gamma   90.00
#
_symmetry.space_group_name_H-M   'P 1'
#
loop_
_entity.id
_entity.type
_entity.pdbx_description
1 polymer ?
#
loop_
_entity_poly.entity_id
_entity_poly.type
_entity_poly.pdbx_seq_one_letter_code
_entity_poly.pdbx_strand_id
1 'polypeptide(L)'
;MQDILQLKIEIQGMNTWRKIFIESDATFQDLHQFVQKIYGWENHHLHEFLVEDTVRIASTKTESTRDKIRGKFLHRDDREVFEEEQTLLSEFLNTKGDSLVYRYDFGDDWRYDIVLESIQDREYIEEYDEFPVKLEDNF
;
A
#
# COMPACT_ATOMS: atom_id res chain seq x y z
N MET A 1 9.75 -17.61 11.78
CA MET A 1 9.38 -17.86 10.39
C MET A 1 8.64 -16.66 9.87
N GLN A 2 8.94 -16.29 8.65
CA GLN A 2 8.42 -15.08 8.04
C GLN A 2 7.27 -15.43 7.10
N ASP A 3 6.16 -14.72 7.25
CA ASP A 3 5.03 -14.88 6.35
C ASP A 3 5.22 -14.02 5.12
N ILE A 4 4.76 -14.54 4.00
CA ILE A 4 4.72 -13.84 2.72
C ILE A 4 3.27 -13.60 2.35
N LEU A 5 2.95 -12.34 2.09
CA LEU A 5 1.61 -11.95 1.67
C LEU A 5 1.53 -11.98 0.15
N GLN A 6 0.47 -12.57 -0.38
CA GLN A 6 0.13 -12.42 -1.80
C GLN A 6 -0.93 -11.34 -1.91
N LEU A 7 -0.58 -10.24 -2.57
CA LEU A 7 -1.48 -9.10 -2.76
C LEU A 7 -1.88 -8.98 -4.22
N LYS A 8 -3.14 -8.67 -4.46
CA LYS A 8 -3.62 -8.24 -5.78
C LYS A 8 -3.83 -6.74 -5.73
N ILE A 9 -3.24 -6.05 -6.69
CA ILE A 9 -3.29 -4.60 -6.80
C ILE A 9 -3.98 -4.26 -8.11
N GLU A 10 -5.09 -3.53 -8.04
CA GLU A 10 -5.91 -3.20 -9.20
C GLU A 10 -6.25 -1.72 -9.23
N ILE A 11 -6.05 -1.08 -10.38
CA ILE A 11 -6.42 0.33 -10.55
C ILE A 11 -7.94 0.42 -10.66
N GLN A 12 -8.56 1.23 -9.81
CA GLN A 12 -10.01 1.43 -9.85
C GLN A 12 -10.44 2.01 -11.20
N GLY A 13 -11.52 1.48 -11.73
CA GLY A 13 -12.06 1.94 -13.00
C GLY A 13 -11.34 1.45 -14.23
N MET A 14 -10.27 0.69 -14.07
CA MET A 14 -9.51 0.09 -15.16
C MET A 14 -9.37 -1.40 -14.92
N ASN A 15 -9.45 -2.19 -15.96
CA ASN A 15 -9.28 -3.64 -15.84
C ASN A 15 -7.81 -4.03 -15.93
N THR A 16 -7.02 -3.48 -15.04
CA THR A 16 -5.58 -3.75 -14.99
C THR A 16 -5.15 -4.04 -13.56
N TRP A 17 -4.50 -5.18 -13.37
CA TRP A 17 -4.09 -5.62 -12.05
C TRP A 17 -2.72 -6.27 -12.09
N ARG A 18 -2.10 -6.31 -10.91
CA ARG A 18 -0.84 -7.00 -10.69
C ARG A 18 -0.92 -7.79 -9.39
N LYS A 19 -0.29 -8.95 -9.38
CA LYS A 19 -0.15 -9.74 -8.16
C LYS A 19 1.31 -9.75 -7.74
N ILE A 20 1.54 -9.62 -6.46
CA ILE A 20 2.88 -9.59 -5.88
C ILE A 20 2.98 -10.48 -4.66
N PHE A 21 4.21 -10.92 -4.36
CA PHE A 21 4.57 -11.42 -3.04
C PHE A 21 5.35 -10.34 -2.32
N ILE A 22 5.02 -10.12 -1.05
CA ILE A 22 5.74 -9.17 -0.19
C ILE A 22 5.75 -9.71 1.24
N GLU A 23 6.81 -9.42 1.96
CA GLU A 23 6.97 -9.90 3.34
C GLU A 23 5.95 -9.21 4.26
N SER A 24 5.39 -9.97 5.19
CA SER A 24 4.37 -9.43 6.11
C SER A 24 4.92 -8.36 7.05
N ASP A 25 6.22 -8.41 7.33
CA ASP A 25 6.90 -7.42 8.15
C ASP A 25 7.53 -6.29 7.34
N ALA A 26 7.26 -6.21 6.05
CA ALA A 26 7.58 -5.03 5.27
C ALA A 26 6.70 -3.87 5.72
N THR A 27 7.19 -2.65 5.52
CA THR A 27 6.45 -1.44 5.88
C THR A 27 5.53 -1.00 4.74
N PHE A 28 4.61 -0.10 5.05
CA PHE A 28 3.78 0.51 4.00
C PHE A 28 4.62 1.38 3.06
N GLN A 29 5.73 1.95 3.54
CA GLN A 29 6.66 2.65 2.67
C GLN A 29 7.28 1.69 1.65
N ASP A 30 7.67 0.49 2.08
CA ASP A 30 8.20 -0.53 1.17
C ASP A 30 7.18 -0.89 0.09
N LEU A 31 5.91 -1.04 0.48
CA LEU A 31 4.84 -1.33 -0.46
C LEU A 31 4.65 -0.17 -1.45
N HIS A 32 4.63 1.06 -0.95
CA HIS A 32 4.54 2.24 -1.81
C HIS A 32 5.66 2.25 -2.86
N GLN A 33 6.89 2.06 -2.44
CA GLN A 33 8.03 2.07 -3.33
C GLN A 33 7.92 0.96 -4.39
N PHE A 34 7.45 -0.20 -4.01
CA PHE A 34 7.31 -1.31 -4.95
C PHE A 34 6.18 -1.07 -5.95
N VAL A 35 5.05 -0.51 -5.50
CA VAL A 35 3.94 -0.14 -6.39
C VAL A 35 4.41 0.89 -7.41
N GLN A 36 5.16 1.90 -6.98
CA GLN A 36 5.73 2.89 -7.89
C GLN A 36 6.57 2.23 -8.96
N LYS A 37 7.40 1.28 -8.56
CA LYS A 37 8.29 0.57 -9.48
C LYS A 37 7.53 -0.26 -10.51
N ILE A 38 6.56 -1.06 -10.07
CA ILE A 38 5.87 -1.98 -10.99
C ILE A 38 4.88 -1.28 -11.92
N TYR A 39 4.40 -0.08 -11.55
CA TYR A 39 3.53 0.71 -12.41
C TYR A 39 4.27 1.78 -13.19
N GLY A 40 5.59 1.89 -13.01
CA GLY A 40 6.40 2.84 -13.75
C GLY A 40 6.21 4.29 -13.33
N TRP A 41 5.73 4.53 -12.13
CA TRP A 41 5.63 5.88 -11.58
C TRP A 41 6.99 6.35 -11.08
N GLU A 42 7.20 7.64 -11.03
CA GLU A 42 8.48 8.22 -10.61
C GLU A 42 8.46 8.79 -9.19
N ASN A 43 7.40 8.52 -8.45
CA ASN A 43 7.26 8.96 -7.06
C ASN A 43 7.35 10.49 -6.89
N HIS A 44 6.73 11.22 -7.81
CA HIS A 44 6.76 12.69 -7.78
C HIS A 44 5.59 13.33 -7.03
N HIS A 45 4.62 12.52 -6.60
CA HIS A 45 3.38 13.02 -6.02
C HIS A 45 3.12 12.44 -4.64
N LEU A 46 2.27 13.12 -3.88
CA LEU A 46 1.84 12.63 -2.57
C LEU A 46 1.01 11.36 -2.70
N HIS A 47 1.04 10.55 -1.68
CA HIS A 47 0.34 9.28 -1.62
C HIS A 47 -0.14 8.99 -0.20
N GLU A 48 -1.08 8.06 -0.10
CA GLU A 48 -1.57 7.54 1.18
C GLU A 48 -2.20 6.18 0.99
N PHE A 49 -2.28 5.42 2.08
CA PHE A 49 -3.08 4.21 2.14
C PHE A 49 -4.29 4.50 3.01
N LEU A 50 -5.45 4.04 2.57
CA LEU A 50 -6.70 4.24 3.28
C LEU A 50 -7.27 2.89 3.70
N VAL A 51 -7.47 2.71 5.01
CA VAL A 51 -8.11 1.51 5.54
C VAL A 51 -9.50 1.90 5.98
N GLU A 52 -10.49 1.52 5.18
CA GLU A 52 -11.87 1.95 5.36
C GLU A 52 -11.92 3.47 5.45
N ASP A 53 -12.80 4.03 6.27
CA ASP A 53 -12.90 5.48 6.48
C ASP A 53 -12.25 5.93 7.78
N THR A 54 -11.49 5.04 8.44
CA THR A 54 -11.02 5.27 9.80
C THR A 54 -9.54 5.49 9.92
N VAL A 55 -8.74 5.01 8.96
CA VAL A 55 -7.28 5.03 9.08
C VAL A 55 -6.63 5.54 7.80
N ARG A 56 -5.65 6.43 7.98
CA ARG A 56 -4.73 6.85 6.93
C ARG A 56 -3.32 6.39 7.29
N ILE A 57 -2.60 5.83 6.31
CA ILE A 57 -1.19 5.49 6.48
C ILE A 57 -0.43 6.30 5.45
N ALA A 58 0.45 7.17 5.91
CA ALA A 58 1.11 8.16 5.05
C ALA A 58 2.47 8.55 5.60
N SER A 59 3.23 9.29 4.80
CA SER A 59 4.49 9.86 5.28
C SER A 59 4.20 11.15 6.04
N THR A 60 4.32 11.10 7.35
CA THR A 60 4.12 12.29 8.19
C THR A 60 5.29 13.27 8.07
N LYS A 61 6.40 12.84 7.47
CA LYS A 61 7.58 13.70 7.27
C LYS A 61 7.47 14.52 6.01
N THR A 62 6.89 13.97 4.95
CA THR A 62 6.81 14.63 3.64
C THR A 62 5.46 15.27 3.39
N GLU A 63 4.41 14.73 3.97
CA GLU A 63 3.13 15.43 4.04
C GLU A 63 3.24 16.48 5.11
N SER A 64 3.77 17.56 4.68
CA SER A 64 4.29 18.62 5.49
C SER A 64 3.27 19.20 6.47
N THR A 65 3.80 19.91 7.43
CA THR A 65 3.09 20.83 8.29
C THR A 65 1.99 21.59 7.56
N ARG A 66 2.18 21.88 6.27
CA ARG A 66 1.20 22.59 5.44
C ARG A 66 -0.11 21.81 5.29
N ASP A 67 -0.04 20.50 5.04
CA ASP A 67 -1.25 19.69 4.90
C ASP A 67 -1.94 19.50 6.24
N LYS A 68 -1.18 19.40 7.31
CA LYS A 68 -1.72 19.34 8.66
C LYS A 68 -2.45 20.63 9.02
N ILE A 69 -1.87 21.77 8.67
CA ILE A 69 -2.49 23.08 8.91
C ILE A 69 -3.74 23.23 8.06
N ARG A 70 -3.66 22.88 6.78
CA ARG A 70 -4.79 22.97 5.85
C ARG A 70 -5.92 22.05 6.31
N GLY A 71 -5.63 20.82 6.65
CA GLY A 71 -6.61 19.88 7.15
C GLY A 71 -7.26 20.34 8.44
N LYS A 72 -6.48 20.97 9.30
CA LYS A 72 -6.98 21.48 10.59
C LYS A 72 -7.95 22.63 10.44
N PHE A 73 -7.72 23.50 9.44
CA PHE A 73 -8.53 24.73 9.28
C PHE A 73 -9.61 24.60 8.22
N LEU A 74 -9.42 23.77 7.20
CA LEU A 74 -10.34 23.66 6.06
C LEU A 74 -11.17 22.36 6.08
N HIS A 75 -10.55 21.26 6.48
CA HIS A 75 -11.21 19.98 6.55
C HIS A 75 -10.73 19.25 7.80
N ARG A 76 -11.66 18.90 8.63
CA ARG A 76 -11.36 18.00 9.73
C ARG A 76 -11.27 16.61 9.17
N ASP A 77 -10.08 16.05 9.25
CA ASP A 77 -9.87 14.64 8.98
C ASP A 77 -9.74 13.95 10.34
N ASP A 78 -10.81 13.28 10.73
CA ASP A 78 -10.87 12.60 12.04
C ASP A 78 -10.26 11.21 12.00
N ARG A 79 -9.71 10.81 10.85
CA ARG A 79 -9.08 9.50 10.71
C ARG A 79 -7.78 9.44 11.48
N GLU A 80 -7.51 8.26 12.04
CA GLU A 80 -6.24 8.00 12.70
C GLU A 80 -5.13 7.90 11.65
N VAL A 81 -3.98 8.52 11.92
CA VAL A 81 -2.85 8.57 10.98
C VAL A 81 -1.69 7.75 11.52
N PHE A 82 -1.20 6.83 10.70
CA PHE A 82 -0.03 6.02 10.99
C PHE A 82 1.11 6.40 10.05
N GLU A 83 2.35 6.37 10.59
CA GLU A 83 3.55 6.65 9.80
C GLU A 83 3.90 5.43 8.94
N GLU A 84 3.96 5.61 7.63
CA GLU A 84 4.19 4.50 6.69
C GLU A 84 5.54 3.80 6.90
N GLU A 85 6.57 4.50 7.36
CA GLU A 85 7.88 3.92 7.62
C GLU A 85 7.91 3.04 8.86
N GLN A 86 6.94 3.18 9.73
CA GLN A 86 6.90 2.49 11.02
C GLN A 86 5.74 1.52 11.16
N THR A 87 4.88 1.44 10.16
CA THR A 87 3.71 0.59 10.19
C THR A 87 3.92 -0.61 9.29
N LEU A 88 3.84 -1.80 9.86
CA LEU A 88 4.04 -3.04 9.13
C LEU A 88 2.75 -3.43 8.39
N LEU A 89 2.91 -4.08 7.25
CA LEU A 89 1.77 -4.54 6.46
C LEU A 89 0.85 -5.46 7.27
N SER A 90 1.43 -6.32 8.09
CA SER A 90 0.67 -7.27 8.91
C SER A 90 -0.24 -6.60 9.94
N GLU A 91 -0.05 -5.33 10.23
CA GLU A 91 -0.94 -4.62 11.15
C GLU A 91 -2.32 -4.40 10.55
N PHE A 92 -2.43 -4.35 9.23
CA PHE A 92 -3.70 -4.12 8.53
C PHE A 92 -4.05 -5.19 7.49
N LEU A 93 -3.06 -5.97 7.06
CA LEU A 93 -3.24 -7.04 6.07
C LEU A 93 -2.82 -8.36 6.74
N ASN A 94 -3.69 -8.90 7.55
CA ASN A 94 -3.37 -10.09 8.37
C ASN A 94 -4.37 -11.23 8.24
N THR A 95 -5.47 -11.02 7.51
CA THR A 95 -6.49 -12.04 7.28
C THR A 95 -6.86 -12.05 5.82
N LYS A 96 -6.93 -13.23 5.20
CA LYS A 96 -7.32 -13.35 3.80
C LYS A 96 -8.61 -12.58 3.55
N GLY A 97 -8.59 -11.75 2.52
CA GLY A 97 -9.70 -10.88 2.17
C GLY A 97 -9.58 -9.46 2.69
N ASP A 98 -8.63 -9.20 3.59
CA ASP A 98 -8.36 -7.82 4.02
C ASP A 98 -7.98 -6.98 2.83
N SER A 99 -8.48 -5.75 2.81
CA SER A 99 -8.24 -4.84 1.70
C SER A 99 -8.04 -3.42 2.18
N LEU A 100 -7.41 -2.64 1.31
CA LEU A 100 -7.22 -1.21 1.53
C LEU A 100 -7.07 -0.53 0.18
N VAL A 101 -7.05 0.80 0.19
CA VAL A 101 -6.88 1.60 -1.03
C VAL A 101 -5.57 2.35 -0.94
N TYR A 102 -4.77 2.24 -2.00
CA TYR A 102 -3.58 3.06 -2.18
C TYR A 102 -3.96 4.21 -3.10
N ARG A 103 -3.76 5.43 -2.63
CA ARG A 103 -4.09 6.64 -3.38
C ARG A 103 -2.81 7.37 -3.72
N TYR A 104 -2.61 7.65 -5.00
CA TYR A 104 -1.42 8.31 -5.51
C TYR A 104 -1.81 9.53 -6.33
N ASP A 105 -1.08 10.65 -6.14
CA ASP A 105 -1.33 11.92 -6.82
C ASP A 105 -2.73 12.44 -6.49
N PHE A 106 -2.83 13.22 -5.43
CA PHE A 106 -4.11 13.70 -4.92
C PHE A 106 -4.86 14.60 -5.93
N GLY A 107 -4.13 15.19 -6.87
CA GLY A 107 -4.74 15.98 -7.94
C GLY A 107 -5.49 15.10 -8.94
N ASP A 108 -4.81 14.08 -9.47
CA ASP A 108 -5.39 13.13 -10.42
C ASP A 108 -6.16 12.00 -9.72
N ASP A 109 -5.87 11.78 -8.44
CA ASP A 109 -6.59 10.84 -7.58
C ASP A 109 -6.57 9.40 -8.11
N TRP A 110 -5.38 8.90 -8.42
CA TRP A 110 -5.21 7.50 -8.79
C TRP A 110 -5.46 6.62 -7.58
N ARG A 111 -6.41 5.70 -7.68
CA ARG A 111 -6.76 4.78 -6.61
C ARG A 111 -6.57 3.34 -7.03
N TYR A 112 -5.92 2.57 -6.17
CA TYR A 112 -5.62 1.16 -6.37
C TYR A 112 -6.24 0.37 -5.23
N ASP A 113 -7.03 -0.65 -5.57
CA ASP A 113 -7.51 -1.60 -4.57
C ASP A 113 -6.42 -2.63 -4.32
N ILE A 114 -6.08 -2.83 -3.06
CA ILE A 114 -5.10 -3.81 -2.64
C ILE A 114 -5.80 -4.83 -1.75
N VAL A 115 -5.78 -6.09 -2.18
CA VAL A 115 -6.48 -7.19 -1.48
C VAL A 115 -5.48 -8.26 -1.11
N LEU A 116 -5.55 -8.72 0.13
CA LEU A 116 -4.75 -9.86 0.62
C LEU A 116 -5.42 -11.14 0.14
N GLU A 117 -4.78 -11.82 -0.81
CA GLU A 117 -5.31 -13.06 -1.40
C GLU A 117 -4.91 -14.30 -0.62
N SER A 118 -3.69 -14.32 -0.09
CA SER A 118 -3.21 -15.46 0.69
C SER A 118 -2.00 -15.08 1.55
N ILE A 119 -1.76 -15.87 2.58
CA ILE A 119 -0.60 -15.76 3.44
C ILE A 119 0.13 -17.09 3.35
N GLN A 120 1.41 -17.06 3.00
CA GLN A 120 2.21 -18.26 2.81
C GLN A 120 3.47 -18.20 3.68
N ASP A 121 3.90 -19.37 4.14
CA ASP A 121 5.18 -19.48 4.83
C ASP A 121 6.29 -19.38 3.79
N ARG A 122 7.27 -18.53 4.05
CA ARG A 122 8.42 -18.34 3.16
C ARG A 122 9.13 -19.64 2.79
N GLU A 123 9.16 -20.60 3.71
CA GLU A 123 9.82 -21.89 3.47
C GLU A 123 9.19 -22.68 2.33
N TYR A 124 7.93 -22.42 2.03
CA TYR A 124 7.22 -23.13 0.95
C TYR A 124 7.31 -22.43 -0.39
N ILE A 125 7.97 -21.27 -0.45
CA ILE A 125 8.14 -20.53 -1.70
C ILE A 125 9.55 -20.80 -2.22
N GLU A 126 9.67 -21.68 -3.20
CA GLU A 126 10.96 -22.08 -3.76
C GLU A 126 11.37 -21.26 -4.98
N GLU A 127 10.39 -20.61 -5.62
CA GLU A 127 10.59 -19.93 -6.90
C GLU A 127 11.26 -18.59 -6.79
N TYR A 128 11.25 -17.99 -5.60
CA TYR A 128 11.75 -16.64 -5.37
C TYR A 128 12.61 -16.59 -4.12
N ASP A 129 13.76 -15.95 -4.24
CA ASP A 129 14.70 -15.76 -3.12
C ASP A 129 14.56 -14.42 -2.45
N GLU A 130 14.05 -13.43 -3.18
CA GLU A 130 13.93 -12.06 -2.70
C GLU A 130 12.51 -11.54 -2.83
N PHE A 131 12.12 -10.70 -1.88
CA PHE A 131 10.82 -10.07 -1.87
C PHE A 131 10.99 -8.56 -1.61
N PRO A 132 10.11 -7.70 -2.15
CA PRO A 132 8.91 -8.06 -2.90
C PRO A 132 9.21 -8.47 -4.34
N VAL A 133 8.28 -9.20 -4.95
CA VAL A 133 8.41 -9.63 -6.34
C VAL A 133 7.04 -9.61 -7.02
N LYS A 134 7.02 -9.20 -8.29
CA LYS A 134 5.80 -9.26 -9.10
C LYS A 134 5.62 -10.68 -9.63
N LEU A 135 4.44 -11.25 -9.42
CA LEU A 135 4.11 -12.61 -9.86
C LEU A 135 3.53 -12.63 -11.25
N GLU A 136 2.46 -11.88 -11.45
CA GLU A 136 1.75 -11.82 -12.72
C GLU A 136 0.96 -10.53 -12.85
N ASP A 137 0.55 -10.24 -14.06
CA ASP A 137 -0.32 -9.11 -14.37
C ASP A 137 -1.21 -9.49 -15.55
N ASN A 138 -2.18 -8.65 -15.86
CA ASN A 138 -3.10 -8.88 -16.97
C ASN A 138 -2.84 -7.95 -18.16
N PHE A 139 -1.62 -7.54 -18.31
CA PHE A 139 -1.20 -6.77 -19.47
C PHE A 139 -0.87 -7.67 -20.63
#